data_83c07debd2b282db384a23368ca417c2
#
_entry.id   83c07debd2b282db384a23368ca417c2
#
_cell.length_a   1.000
_cell.length_b   1.000
_cell.length_c   1.000
_cell.angle_alpha   90.00
_cell.angle_beta   90.00
_cell.angle_gamma   90.00
#
_symmetry.space_group_name_H-M   'P 1'
#
loop_
_entity.id
_entity.type
_entity.pdbx_description
1 polymer ?
#
loop_
_entity_poly.entity_id
_entity_poly.type
_entity_poly.pdbx_seq_one_letter_code
_entity_poly.pdbx_strand_id
1 'polypeptide(L)'
;MKKRTGKILALLLSLTMMAGVMAGCGSEKTDGSADSTSTQAATGADTTGKKTFVFGDTTFNAENEESTIDPHSAYCGWACMRYGVGETLMKINDSMKLEPWIAEGYELVDNLTWKITLKDGVCFSNGKPCDAEAVKKCLEDLIAVHERAAGDLKIASMEADGLVLTIHTAEECPSLMNYLSEPYGCIIDVDEGVTDDGIVVGTGPYVATELVTDDHLKLVKNENYWDGNVNIDEITVRTISDGDTLALALQSGEINAAYGMAYASYPIFENDKFQFTSVQTSRSFYVQMNYASPVVADDAVREAIAMGIDKESFVKVLLNGYGYVATGAFPDTVAFGGSTLHAKTYDPEAAKAVLEEAGWTDSDGDGIREKDGQKLTIRWLTYPSRQELPLLAEAAQSTLKEIGIEVQINATADHNTICKDPAAWDVYVGANVNCGLGDPTNFFSTHCLDASTKNRGQYHSDELEELAVKLNSTFDVTERNQIAIEMQQQLLDDDAFVFCSFLKMSMISQANVTGLTAHACDYYELTADLDINEV
;
A
#
# COMPACT_ATOMS: atom_id res chain seq x y z
N MET A 1 -38.06 -44.60 -18.19
CA MET A 1 -39.52 -44.33 -18.21
C MET A 1 -39.72 -42.88 -17.82
N LYS A 2 -40.37 -42.17 -18.78
CA LYS A 2 -41.14 -40.90 -18.68
C LYS A 2 -40.42 -39.66 -18.11
N LYS A 3 -39.93 -38.66 -18.91
CA LYS A 3 -40.70 -37.63 -19.66
C LYS A 3 -41.45 -36.70 -18.65
N ARG A 4 -41.42 -35.38 -18.67
CA ARG A 4 -41.38 -34.30 -19.68
C ARG A 4 -41.42 -32.96 -18.92
N THR A 5 -40.63 -31.96 -19.27
CA THR A 5 -40.95 -30.78 -20.12
C THR A 5 -41.78 -29.65 -19.47
N GLY A 6 -41.29 -28.44 -19.67
CA GLY A 6 -42.00 -27.17 -19.67
C GLY A 6 -41.05 -26.03 -19.35
N LYS A 7 -40.31 -25.42 -20.23
CA LYS A 7 -40.60 -24.39 -21.26
C LYS A 7 -41.14 -23.07 -20.68
N ILE A 8 -40.24 -22.08 -20.68
CA ILE A 8 -40.31 -20.76 -21.31
C ILE A 8 -41.60 -19.98 -21.04
N LEU A 9 -41.47 -18.81 -20.39
CA LEU A 9 -42.12 -17.59 -20.84
C LEU A 9 -41.27 -16.37 -20.50
N ALA A 10 -40.68 -15.85 -21.56
CA ALA A 10 -40.16 -14.50 -21.63
C ALA A 10 -41.29 -13.60 -22.14
N LEU A 11 -41.15 -12.34 -21.92
CA LEU A 11 -41.55 -11.21 -22.72
C LEU A 11 -42.49 -10.19 -22.07
N LEU A 12 -41.93 -8.98 -22.00
CA LEU A 12 -42.56 -7.69 -22.37
C LEU A 12 -43.77 -7.21 -21.58
N LEU A 13 -43.61 -6.04 -20.96
CA LEU A 13 -44.45 -4.90 -21.35
C LEU A 13 -43.72 -3.57 -21.05
N SER A 14 -43.41 -2.95 -22.12
CA SER A 14 -42.98 -1.58 -22.33
C SER A 14 -44.12 -0.58 -22.18
N LEU A 15 -43.74 0.67 -21.83
CA LEU A 15 -44.35 1.95 -22.28
C LEU A 15 -45.86 2.10 -22.30
N THR A 16 -46.33 3.10 -21.59
CA THR A 16 -47.22 4.17 -22.07
C THR A 16 -47.29 5.29 -21.04
N MET A 17 -46.70 6.46 -21.33
CA MET A 17 -47.28 7.68 -21.94
C MET A 17 -48.20 8.42 -20.97
N MET A 18 -47.73 9.57 -20.51
CA MET A 18 -47.91 10.94 -21.07
C MET A 18 -49.35 11.49 -21.12
N ALA A 19 -49.45 12.68 -20.50
CA ALA A 19 -50.26 13.83 -20.84
C ALA A 19 -51.68 13.97 -20.26
N GLY A 20 -51.88 15.15 -19.69
CA GLY A 20 -53.17 15.77 -19.35
C GLY A 20 -52.99 16.83 -18.27
N VAL A 21 -52.52 17.98 -18.52
CA VAL A 21 -53.08 19.26 -18.97
C VAL A 21 -54.06 19.89 -17.95
N MET A 22 -53.54 20.97 -17.36
CA MET A 22 -54.13 22.30 -17.07
C MET A 22 -55.55 22.43 -16.52
N ALA A 23 -55.55 23.27 -15.51
CA ALA A 23 -56.43 24.38 -15.18
C ALA A 23 -57.40 24.19 -14.02
N GLY A 24 -57.32 25.12 -13.09
CA GLY A 24 -58.35 25.39 -12.10
C GLY A 24 -57.85 26.23 -10.93
N CYS A 25 -57.98 27.54 -11.05
CA CYS A 25 -57.83 28.50 -9.95
C CYS A 25 -58.84 28.22 -8.82
N GLY A 26 -58.39 28.42 -7.54
CA GLY A 26 -59.27 28.51 -6.41
C GLY A 26 -58.48 28.71 -5.12
N SER A 27 -58.51 29.93 -4.59
CA SER A 27 -57.87 30.35 -3.33
C SER A 27 -58.62 29.76 -2.16
N GLU A 28 -57.90 29.23 -1.15
CA GLU A 28 -58.21 29.47 0.26
C GLU A 28 -56.98 29.09 1.14
N LYS A 29 -56.74 29.96 2.13
CA LYS A 29 -55.63 29.84 3.09
C LYS A 29 -55.98 28.80 4.15
N THR A 30 -55.01 27.90 4.44
CA THR A 30 -54.85 27.34 5.79
C THR A 30 -53.41 27.01 6.00
N ASP A 31 -52.88 27.45 7.15
CA ASP A 31 -51.56 27.21 7.68
C ASP A 31 -51.28 25.72 7.84
N GLY A 32 -50.11 25.27 7.33
CA GLY A 32 -49.56 23.95 7.56
C GLY A 32 -48.09 23.95 7.22
N SER A 33 -47.29 24.08 8.26
CA SER A 33 -45.82 23.97 8.23
C SER A 33 -45.41 22.70 7.50
N ALA A 34 -44.83 22.85 6.32
CA ALA A 34 -44.10 21.77 5.66
C ALA A 34 -42.62 22.03 5.88
N ASP A 35 -42.03 21.21 6.69
CA ASP A 35 -40.61 21.09 7.00
C ASP A 35 -39.86 20.74 5.71
N SER A 36 -39.23 21.73 5.12
CA SER A 36 -38.28 21.52 4.05
C SER A 36 -36.93 21.22 4.70
N THR A 37 -36.58 19.96 4.82
CA THR A 37 -35.23 19.54 5.14
C THR A 37 -34.29 20.02 4.04
N SER A 38 -33.76 21.20 4.22
CA SER A 38 -32.57 21.64 3.51
C SER A 38 -31.40 20.87 4.12
N THR A 39 -30.82 19.97 3.36
CA THR A 39 -29.51 19.38 3.65
C THR A 39 -28.51 20.52 3.70
N GLN A 40 -28.22 21.02 4.89
CA GLN A 40 -27.12 21.95 5.12
C GLN A 40 -25.83 21.16 4.91
N ALA A 41 -24.99 21.63 3.98
CA ALA A 41 -23.60 21.25 3.91
C ALA A 41 -22.95 21.43 5.28
N ALA A 42 -22.33 20.38 5.80
CA ALA A 42 -21.61 20.43 7.06
C ALA A 42 -20.37 21.30 6.89
N THR A 43 -20.53 22.60 7.09
CA THR A 43 -19.39 23.48 7.40
C THR A 43 -19.02 23.19 8.84
N GLY A 44 -17.84 22.59 9.06
CA GLY A 44 -17.37 22.12 10.34
C GLY A 44 -17.11 23.24 11.34
N ALA A 45 -18.15 23.66 12.01
CA ALA A 45 -18.08 24.26 13.33
C ALA A 45 -19.28 23.72 14.11
N ASP A 46 -19.03 22.73 14.95
CA ASP A 46 -20.00 22.32 15.95
C ASP A 46 -20.21 23.48 16.92
N THR A 47 -21.45 23.72 17.32
CA THR A 47 -21.87 24.74 18.30
C THR A 47 -21.26 24.54 19.70
N THR A 48 -20.43 23.55 19.91
CA THR A 48 -19.71 23.23 21.16
C THR A 48 -18.33 23.89 21.25
N GLY A 49 -17.80 24.49 20.15
CA GLY A 49 -16.44 25.02 20.08
C GLY A 49 -15.36 23.95 19.93
N LYS A 50 -15.73 22.68 19.67
CA LYS A 50 -14.80 21.60 19.38
C LYS A 50 -14.35 21.64 17.90
N LYS A 51 -13.08 21.36 17.66
CA LYS A 51 -12.54 21.14 16.31
C LYS A 51 -12.80 19.70 15.87
N THR A 52 -13.59 19.53 14.82
CA THR A 52 -13.92 18.22 14.25
C THR A 52 -13.32 18.06 12.85
N PHE A 53 -12.91 16.85 12.51
CA PHE A 53 -12.28 16.52 11.23
C PHE A 53 -12.84 15.22 10.64
N VAL A 54 -13.13 15.21 9.35
CA VAL A 54 -13.59 14.02 8.65
C VAL A 54 -12.58 13.65 7.58
N PHE A 55 -12.00 12.45 7.71
CA PHE A 55 -11.02 11.88 6.79
C PHE A 55 -11.67 10.76 5.97
N GLY A 56 -11.63 10.86 4.65
CA GLY A 56 -12.12 9.81 3.74
C GLY A 56 -10.97 8.92 3.27
N ASP A 57 -11.10 7.61 3.39
CA ASP A 57 -10.10 6.64 2.97
C ASP A 57 -10.75 5.50 2.17
N THR A 58 -10.17 5.17 1.00
CA THR A 58 -10.62 4.05 0.16
C THR A 58 -10.03 2.71 0.60
N THR A 59 -8.98 2.71 1.42
CA THR A 59 -8.18 1.53 1.71
C THR A 59 -8.51 0.86 3.03
N PHE A 60 -9.11 1.56 3.99
CA PHE A 60 -9.49 1.02 5.29
C PHE A 60 -10.80 0.26 5.21
N ASN A 61 -10.72 -1.04 4.91
CA ASN A 61 -11.89 -1.91 4.77
C ASN A 61 -11.51 -3.39 4.94
N ALA A 62 -12.50 -4.25 5.15
CA ALA A 62 -12.33 -5.67 5.37
C ALA A 62 -11.75 -6.42 4.15
N GLU A 63 -11.93 -5.94 2.92
CA GLU A 63 -11.33 -6.55 1.72
C GLU A 63 -9.80 -6.45 1.73
N ASN A 64 -9.26 -5.41 2.36
CA ASN A 64 -7.83 -5.22 2.54
C ASN A 64 -7.30 -5.84 3.85
N GLU A 65 -8.09 -6.68 4.52
CA GLU A 65 -7.76 -7.30 5.81
C GLU A 65 -7.61 -6.27 6.97
N GLU A 66 -8.23 -5.09 6.82
CA GLU A 66 -8.17 -3.98 7.76
C GLU A 66 -9.50 -3.82 8.52
N SER A 67 -9.80 -4.81 9.36
CA SER A 67 -11.05 -4.86 10.16
C SER A 67 -10.86 -4.46 11.62
N THR A 68 -9.66 -4.13 12.04
CA THR A 68 -9.26 -3.73 13.39
C THR A 68 -8.12 -2.71 13.32
N ILE A 69 -7.82 -2.05 14.44
CA ILE A 69 -6.61 -1.22 14.58
C ILE A 69 -5.61 -1.86 15.55
N ASP A 70 -5.76 -3.16 15.84
CA ASP A 70 -4.75 -3.92 16.58
C ASP A 70 -3.50 -4.12 15.69
N PRO A 71 -2.33 -3.53 16.03
CA PRO A 71 -1.15 -3.61 15.20
C PRO A 71 -0.58 -5.03 15.11
N HIS A 72 -0.91 -5.90 16.06
CA HIS A 72 -0.43 -7.28 16.08
C HIS A 72 -1.27 -8.22 15.19
N SER A 73 -2.35 -7.71 14.58
CA SER A 73 -3.25 -8.50 13.73
C SER A 73 -2.95 -8.24 12.25
N ALA A 74 -2.49 -9.25 11.52
CA ALA A 74 -2.26 -9.22 10.07
C ALA A 74 -1.54 -7.93 9.57
N TYR A 75 -2.19 -7.10 8.77
CA TYR A 75 -1.65 -5.80 8.30
C TYR A 75 -2.26 -4.59 9.04
N CYS A 76 -3.07 -4.79 10.09
CA CYS A 76 -3.82 -3.72 10.74
C CYS A 76 -2.95 -2.67 11.46
N GLY A 77 -1.69 -2.98 11.77
CA GLY A 77 -0.73 -2.01 12.30
C GLY A 77 -0.59 -0.75 11.45
N TRP A 78 -0.75 -0.90 10.13
CA TRP A 78 -0.73 0.21 9.20
C TRP A 78 -1.88 1.21 9.47
N ALA A 79 -3.10 0.75 9.76
CA ALA A 79 -4.21 1.61 10.14
C ALA A 79 -3.99 2.24 11.53
N CYS A 80 -3.47 1.47 12.50
CA CYS A 80 -3.12 1.96 13.82
C CYS A 80 -2.15 3.15 13.76
N MET A 81 -1.11 3.05 12.94
CA MET A 81 -0.10 4.10 12.77
C MET A 81 -0.65 5.29 11.95
N ARG A 82 -1.27 5.04 10.80
CA ARG A 82 -1.80 6.06 9.89
C ARG A 82 -2.78 6.99 10.58
N TYR A 83 -3.64 6.44 11.42
CA TYR A 83 -4.65 7.23 12.11
C TYR A 83 -4.19 7.78 13.47
N GLY A 84 -2.88 7.68 13.75
CA GLY A 84 -2.27 8.30 14.92
C GLY A 84 -2.70 7.69 16.25
N VAL A 85 -3.06 6.39 16.29
CA VAL A 85 -3.38 5.68 17.52
C VAL A 85 -2.15 5.06 18.15
N GLY A 86 -1.25 4.47 17.35
CA GLY A 86 -0.01 3.86 17.80
C GLY A 86 1.22 4.47 17.16
N GLU A 87 2.33 4.43 17.87
CA GLU A 87 3.66 4.86 17.42
C GLU A 87 4.67 3.74 17.65
N THR A 88 5.74 3.73 16.85
CA THR A 88 6.79 2.72 16.91
C THR A 88 8.04 3.25 17.62
N LEU A 89 8.98 2.37 17.97
CA LEU A 89 10.26 2.79 18.57
C LEU A 89 11.08 3.66 17.64
N MET A 90 11.05 3.34 16.34
CA MET A 90 11.73 4.04 15.26
C MET A 90 10.71 4.49 14.24
N LYS A 91 11.02 5.51 13.44
CA LYS A 91 10.19 5.93 12.29
C LYS A 91 11.04 6.21 11.06
N ILE A 92 10.40 6.30 9.91
CA ILE A 92 11.03 6.70 8.66
C ILE A 92 10.62 8.14 8.35
N ASN A 93 11.60 8.99 8.09
CA ASN A 93 11.34 10.39 7.75
C ASN A 93 11.04 10.59 6.25
N ASP A 94 10.70 11.82 5.84
CA ASP A 94 10.38 12.18 4.44
C ASP A 94 11.49 11.88 3.43
N SER A 95 12.74 11.72 3.91
CA SER A 95 13.90 11.34 3.08
C SER A 95 14.15 9.83 3.06
N MET A 96 13.19 9.03 3.52
CA MET A 96 13.27 7.57 3.63
C MET A 96 14.44 7.10 4.52
N LYS A 97 14.79 7.88 5.56
CA LYS A 97 15.82 7.54 6.53
C LYS A 97 15.20 7.19 7.87
N LEU A 98 15.80 6.17 8.49
CA LEU A 98 15.43 5.75 9.84
C LEU A 98 15.82 6.82 10.87
N GLU A 99 14.93 7.12 11.79
CA GLU A 99 15.18 7.99 12.94
C GLU A 99 14.46 7.49 14.20
N PRO A 100 14.94 7.81 15.41
CA PRO A 100 14.26 7.49 16.65
C PRO A 100 12.88 8.18 16.75
N TRP A 101 11.87 7.47 17.31
CA TRP A 101 10.54 8.04 17.61
C TRP A 101 10.23 7.95 19.11
N ILE A 102 9.67 6.83 19.60
CA ILE A 102 9.56 6.57 21.05
C ILE A 102 10.95 6.38 21.65
N ALA A 103 11.89 5.77 20.90
CA ALA A 103 13.29 5.74 21.29
C ALA A 103 13.92 7.15 21.26
N GLU A 104 14.82 7.43 22.19
CA GLU A 104 15.75 8.56 22.14
C GLU A 104 16.95 8.23 21.24
N GLY A 105 17.39 6.97 21.27
CA GLY A 105 18.51 6.47 20.47
C GLY A 105 18.76 4.99 20.68
N TYR A 106 19.72 4.47 19.92
CA TYR A 106 20.12 3.06 19.99
C TYR A 106 21.62 2.88 19.78
N GLU A 107 22.13 1.74 20.24
CA GLU A 107 23.54 1.35 20.14
C GLU A 107 23.64 -0.13 19.77
N LEU A 108 24.49 -0.46 18.79
CA LEU A 108 24.90 -1.83 18.51
C LEU A 108 26.07 -2.16 19.46
N VAL A 109 25.81 -2.99 20.46
CA VAL A 109 26.81 -3.40 21.45
C VAL A 109 27.76 -4.45 20.88
N ASP A 110 27.17 -5.43 20.18
CA ASP A 110 27.84 -6.43 19.35
C ASP A 110 26.87 -6.95 18.31
N ASN A 111 27.30 -7.82 17.39
CA ASN A 111 26.49 -8.29 16.25
C ASN A 111 25.15 -8.96 16.61
N LEU A 112 24.95 -9.33 17.86
CA LEU A 112 23.74 -9.98 18.37
C LEU A 112 23.03 -9.17 19.46
N THR A 113 23.59 -8.01 19.87
CA THR A 113 23.07 -7.26 21.00
C THR A 113 22.87 -5.79 20.67
N TRP A 114 21.63 -5.34 20.78
CA TRP A 114 21.21 -3.97 20.61
C TRP A 114 20.74 -3.37 21.94
N LYS A 115 21.03 -2.11 22.15
CA LYS A 115 20.57 -1.35 23.32
C LYS A 115 19.79 -0.14 22.81
N ILE A 116 18.54 -0.01 23.26
CA ILE A 116 17.63 1.08 22.91
C ILE A 116 17.36 1.88 24.17
N THR A 117 17.54 3.20 24.11
CA THR A 117 17.15 4.11 25.19
C THR A 117 15.83 4.77 24.79
N LEU A 118 14.81 4.71 25.63
CA LEU A 118 13.51 5.33 25.42
C LEU A 118 13.53 6.80 25.87
N LYS A 119 12.71 7.63 25.25
CA LYS A 119 12.46 8.99 25.72
C LYS A 119 11.75 8.98 27.07
N ASP A 120 12.12 9.90 27.94
CA ASP A 120 11.43 10.08 29.22
C ASP A 120 10.07 10.77 29.03
N GLY A 121 9.09 10.37 29.81
CA GLY A 121 7.75 10.95 29.79
C GLY A 121 6.79 10.39 28.72
N VAL A 122 7.20 9.41 27.93
CA VAL A 122 6.28 8.71 27.04
C VAL A 122 5.23 7.96 27.85
N CYS A 123 3.95 8.11 27.48
CA CYS A 123 2.85 7.40 28.13
C CYS A 123 1.83 6.93 27.10
N PHE A 124 1.09 5.90 27.48
CA PHE A 124 -0.08 5.45 26.78
C PHE A 124 -1.26 6.42 26.94
N SER A 125 -2.23 6.35 26.08
CA SER A 125 -3.41 7.21 26.10
C SER A 125 -4.23 7.09 27.40
N ASN A 126 -4.12 5.98 28.12
CA ASN A 126 -4.70 5.79 29.45
C ASN A 126 -3.87 6.41 30.60
N GLY A 127 -2.75 7.06 30.30
CA GLY A 127 -1.86 7.72 31.26
C GLY A 127 -0.86 6.80 31.96
N LYS A 128 -0.80 5.51 31.63
CA LYS A 128 0.26 4.62 32.13
C LYS A 128 1.60 4.94 31.44
N PRO A 129 2.74 4.84 32.17
CA PRO A 129 4.04 5.06 31.55
C PRO A 129 4.36 4.00 30.48
N CYS A 130 4.98 4.42 29.39
CA CYS A 130 5.54 3.55 28.36
C CYS A 130 7.05 3.43 28.60
N ASP A 131 7.43 2.61 29.57
CA ASP A 131 8.83 2.31 29.93
C ASP A 131 9.34 1.05 29.19
N ALA A 132 10.61 0.68 29.43
CA ALA A 132 11.21 -0.47 28.77
C ALA A 132 10.53 -1.81 29.09
N GLU A 133 9.90 -1.94 30.27
CA GLU A 133 9.14 -3.15 30.60
C GLU A 133 7.83 -3.23 29.83
N ALA A 134 7.13 -2.11 29.64
CA ALA A 134 5.93 -2.04 28.81
C ALA A 134 6.24 -2.33 27.34
N VAL A 135 7.31 -1.73 26.81
CA VAL A 135 7.79 -2.01 25.43
C VAL A 135 8.17 -3.47 25.26
N LYS A 136 8.91 -4.04 26.22
CA LYS A 136 9.29 -5.47 26.19
C LYS A 136 8.07 -6.36 26.13
N LYS A 137 7.05 -6.14 26.97
CA LYS A 137 5.80 -6.92 26.95
C LYS A 137 5.08 -6.80 25.61
N CYS A 138 5.01 -5.60 25.05
CA CYS A 138 4.39 -5.37 23.74
C CYS A 138 5.12 -6.15 22.63
N LEU A 139 6.46 -6.12 22.59
CA LEU A 139 7.23 -6.86 21.61
C LEU A 139 7.18 -8.38 21.84
N GLU A 140 7.08 -8.86 23.07
CA GLU A 140 6.88 -10.28 23.39
C GLU A 140 5.53 -10.78 22.89
N ASP A 141 4.46 -10.00 23.06
CA ASP A 141 3.14 -10.28 22.52
C ASP A 141 3.15 -10.27 20.98
N LEU A 142 3.71 -9.24 20.37
CA LEU A 142 3.89 -9.12 18.91
C LEU A 142 4.56 -10.38 18.33
N ILE A 143 5.67 -10.81 18.89
CA ILE A 143 6.42 -11.99 18.43
C ILE A 143 5.61 -13.27 18.57
N ALA A 144 4.78 -13.36 19.62
CA ALA A 144 3.98 -14.55 19.89
C ALA A 144 2.78 -14.70 18.95
N VAL A 145 2.19 -13.59 18.45
CA VAL A 145 0.92 -13.64 17.70
C VAL A 145 1.05 -13.26 16.23
N HIS A 146 1.99 -12.35 15.87
CA HIS A 146 2.10 -11.85 14.50
C HIS A 146 2.94 -12.78 13.63
N GLU A 147 2.41 -13.19 12.46
CA GLU A 147 3.00 -14.22 11.59
C GLU A 147 4.42 -13.91 11.07
N ARG A 148 4.78 -12.62 10.89
CA ARG A 148 6.08 -12.19 10.35
C ARG A 148 7.08 -11.77 11.43
N ALA A 149 6.62 -11.22 12.56
CA ALA A 149 7.45 -10.50 13.51
C ALA A 149 8.62 -11.33 14.08
N ALA A 150 8.38 -12.60 14.38
CA ALA A 150 9.43 -13.49 14.90
C ALA A 150 10.58 -13.67 13.88
N GLY A 151 10.25 -13.82 12.60
CA GLY A 151 11.23 -13.97 11.52
C GLY A 151 11.96 -12.67 11.17
N ASP A 152 11.25 -11.55 11.19
CA ASP A 152 11.79 -10.24 10.87
C ASP A 152 12.72 -9.73 11.98
N LEU A 153 12.27 -9.78 13.23
CA LEU A 153 12.98 -9.23 14.39
C LEU A 153 14.09 -10.15 14.93
N LYS A 154 13.95 -11.47 14.76
CA LYS A 154 14.91 -12.50 15.23
C LYS A 154 15.26 -12.39 16.71
N ILE A 155 14.38 -11.85 17.55
CA ILE A 155 14.63 -11.61 18.97
C ILE A 155 14.66 -12.95 19.72
N ALA A 156 15.77 -13.21 20.42
CA ALA A 156 15.93 -14.37 21.31
C ALA A 156 15.54 -14.05 22.75
N SER A 157 15.88 -12.85 23.23
CA SER A 157 15.53 -12.39 24.58
C SER A 157 15.62 -10.86 24.68
N MET A 158 14.94 -10.30 25.69
CA MET A 158 14.95 -8.88 25.99
C MET A 158 15.10 -8.66 27.49
N GLU A 159 15.86 -7.62 27.86
CA GLU A 159 16.03 -7.16 29.24
C GLU A 159 15.60 -5.69 29.33
N ALA A 160 14.81 -5.35 30.35
CA ALA A 160 14.33 -4.00 30.60
C ALA A 160 14.91 -3.47 31.92
N ASP A 161 15.45 -2.23 31.87
CA ASP A 161 15.96 -1.52 33.07
C ASP A 161 15.57 -0.02 32.93
N GLY A 162 14.50 0.37 33.59
CA GLY A 162 13.98 1.73 33.54
C GLY A 162 13.56 2.14 32.12
N LEU A 163 14.32 3.00 31.46
CA LEU A 163 14.12 3.45 30.09
C LEU A 163 15.03 2.73 29.08
N VAL A 164 15.74 1.72 29.49
CA VAL A 164 16.69 0.99 28.63
C VAL A 164 16.17 -0.40 28.32
N LEU A 165 16.00 -0.69 27.04
CA LEU A 165 15.68 -2.01 26.52
C LEU A 165 16.94 -2.58 25.85
N THR A 166 17.40 -3.75 26.33
CA THR A 166 18.46 -4.52 25.68
C THR A 166 17.84 -5.69 24.95
N ILE A 167 18.11 -5.80 23.65
CA ILE A 167 17.60 -6.86 22.76
C ILE A 167 18.76 -7.76 22.36
N HIS A 168 18.61 -9.06 22.57
CA HIS A 168 19.51 -10.09 22.07
C HIS A 168 18.81 -10.84 20.93
N THR A 169 19.43 -10.86 19.74
CA THR A 169 18.94 -11.59 18.59
C THR A 169 19.51 -13.00 18.51
N ALA A 170 18.76 -13.94 17.96
CA ALA A 170 19.21 -15.33 17.74
C ALA A 170 20.24 -15.44 16.62
N GLU A 171 20.18 -14.50 15.67
CA GLU A 171 21.06 -14.37 14.51
C GLU A 171 21.39 -12.90 14.30
N GLU A 172 22.44 -12.63 13.50
CA GLU A 172 22.72 -11.27 13.04
C GLU A 172 21.49 -10.65 12.35
N CYS A 173 21.12 -9.44 12.76
CA CYS A 173 19.98 -8.71 12.23
C CYS A 173 20.33 -7.22 12.05
N PRO A 174 21.10 -6.87 11.00
CA PRO A 174 21.48 -5.48 10.74
C PRO A 174 20.29 -4.54 10.55
N SER A 175 19.15 -5.06 10.07
CA SER A 175 17.92 -4.30 9.82
C SER A 175 16.97 -4.24 11.03
N LEU A 176 17.38 -4.70 12.23
CA LEU A 176 16.48 -4.75 13.38
C LEU A 176 15.83 -3.40 13.68
N MET A 177 16.61 -2.32 13.66
CA MET A 177 16.08 -0.98 13.93
C MET A 177 15.08 -0.53 12.87
N ASN A 178 15.26 -0.93 11.61
CA ASN A 178 14.32 -0.67 10.53
C ASN A 178 13.02 -1.47 10.73
N TYR A 179 13.10 -2.74 11.12
CA TYR A 179 11.92 -3.53 11.46
C TYR A 179 11.15 -3.00 12.67
N LEU A 180 11.83 -2.30 13.61
CA LEU A 180 11.17 -1.61 14.72
C LEU A 180 10.48 -0.29 14.31
N SER A 181 10.46 0.05 13.04
CA SER A 181 9.61 1.09 12.43
C SER A 181 8.44 0.51 11.62
N GLU A 182 8.36 -0.81 11.47
CA GLU A 182 7.23 -1.47 10.79
C GLU A 182 5.94 -1.24 11.58
N PRO A 183 4.81 -0.94 10.94
CA PRO A 183 3.55 -0.64 11.62
C PRO A 183 3.06 -1.70 12.61
N TYR A 184 3.35 -2.98 12.40
CA TYR A 184 3.04 -4.01 13.40
C TYR A 184 3.73 -3.77 14.75
N GLY A 185 4.85 -3.05 14.75
CA GLY A 185 5.63 -2.69 15.94
C GLY A 185 5.11 -1.46 16.68
N CYS A 186 3.91 -0.95 16.38
CA CYS A 186 3.27 0.08 17.19
C CYS A 186 3.18 -0.39 18.64
N ILE A 187 3.66 0.45 19.56
CA ILE A 187 3.68 0.14 20.98
C ILE A 187 2.30 0.39 21.59
N ILE A 188 1.69 -0.68 22.08
CA ILE A 188 0.37 -0.69 22.72
C ILE A 188 0.46 -1.22 24.16
N ASP A 189 -0.47 -0.81 25.02
CA ASP A 189 -0.62 -1.36 26.37
C ASP A 189 -1.31 -2.73 26.31
N VAL A 190 -0.53 -3.79 26.15
CA VAL A 190 -1.04 -5.16 26.04
C VAL A 190 -1.71 -5.67 27.32
N ASP A 191 -1.46 -5.03 28.48
CA ASP A 191 -2.12 -5.37 29.74
C ASP A 191 -3.61 -4.91 29.74
N GLU A 192 -4.00 -3.93 28.89
CA GLU A 192 -5.41 -3.56 28.66
C GLU A 192 -6.08 -4.48 27.63
N GLY A 193 -5.27 -5.12 26.76
CA GLY A 193 -5.75 -5.98 25.69
C GLY A 193 -6.43 -5.23 24.54
N VAL A 194 -7.03 -6.01 23.64
CA VAL A 194 -7.80 -5.53 22.50
C VAL A 194 -9.28 -5.64 22.81
N THR A 195 -10.07 -4.60 22.56
CA THR A 195 -11.53 -4.65 22.76
C THR A 195 -12.22 -5.58 21.77
N ASP A 196 -13.47 -5.95 22.03
CA ASP A 196 -14.27 -6.77 21.11
C ASP A 196 -14.43 -6.11 19.73
N ASP A 197 -14.36 -4.77 19.67
CA ASP A 197 -14.42 -3.98 18.42
C ASP A 197 -13.04 -3.79 17.77
N GLY A 198 -11.97 -4.40 18.30
CA GLY A 198 -10.63 -4.33 17.72
C GLY A 198 -9.88 -3.03 18.03
N ILE A 199 -10.20 -2.34 19.12
CA ILE A 199 -9.55 -1.09 19.57
C ILE A 199 -8.45 -1.40 20.58
N VAL A 200 -7.34 -0.66 20.50
CA VAL A 200 -6.17 -0.77 21.36
C VAL A 200 -5.87 0.53 22.10
N VAL A 201 -5.09 0.47 23.16
CA VAL A 201 -4.53 1.61 23.87
C VAL A 201 -3.10 1.84 23.40
N GLY A 202 -2.90 2.85 22.57
CA GLY A 202 -1.59 3.21 22.01
C GLY A 202 -0.97 4.46 22.65
N THR A 203 0.14 4.93 22.08
CA THR A 203 0.91 6.11 22.53
C THR A 203 0.62 7.36 21.69
N GLY A 204 -0.10 7.23 20.59
CA GLY A 204 -0.28 8.26 19.58
C GLY A 204 -1.16 9.45 20.00
N PRO A 205 -1.25 10.48 19.13
CA PRO A 205 -2.01 11.72 19.40
C PRO A 205 -3.52 11.51 19.48
N TYR A 206 -4.06 10.38 19.01
CA TYR A 206 -5.50 10.11 18.99
C TYR A 206 -5.83 8.79 19.68
N VAL A 207 -7.02 8.74 20.28
CA VAL A 207 -7.59 7.56 20.96
C VAL A 207 -8.81 7.10 20.17
N ALA A 208 -8.81 5.85 19.75
CA ALA A 208 -9.98 5.25 19.11
C ALA A 208 -11.09 4.98 20.14
N THR A 209 -12.31 5.31 19.78
CA THR A 209 -13.49 5.19 20.67
C THR A 209 -14.60 4.34 20.08
N GLU A 210 -14.65 4.19 18.78
CA GLU A 210 -15.64 3.38 18.06
C GLU A 210 -15.04 2.92 16.72
N LEU A 211 -15.20 1.66 16.41
CA LEU A 211 -14.82 1.10 15.10
C LEU A 211 -16.01 0.30 14.56
N VAL A 212 -16.49 0.68 13.39
CA VAL A 212 -17.51 -0.05 12.64
C VAL A 212 -16.90 -0.42 11.30
N THR A 213 -16.57 -1.70 11.12
CA THR A 213 -15.94 -2.22 9.91
C THR A 213 -16.71 -1.80 8.67
N ASP A 214 -15.97 -1.39 7.61
CA ASP A 214 -16.49 -0.90 6.32
C ASP A 214 -17.37 0.37 6.39
N ASP A 215 -17.38 1.07 7.54
CA ASP A 215 -18.13 2.30 7.71
C ASP A 215 -17.25 3.42 8.29
N HIS A 216 -16.82 3.31 9.56
CA HIS A 216 -16.00 4.37 10.14
C HIS A 216 -15.18 3.95 11.37
N LEU A 217 -14.15 4.75 11.65
CA LEU A 217 -13.40 4.79 12.90
C LEU A 217 -13.55 6.18 13.52
N LYS A 218 -13.94 6.27 14.80
CA LYS A 218 -13.98 7.51 15.55
C LYS A 218 -12.80 7.62 16.49
N LEU A 219 -12.18 8.79 16.44
CA LEU A 219 -11.01 9.13 17.24
C LEU A 219 -11.32 10.40 18.04
N VAL A 220 -10.77 10.47 19.24
CA VAL A 220 -10.71 11.70 20.04
C VAL A 220 -9.26 12.02 20.36
N LYS A 221 -8.95 13.28 20.64
CA LYS A 221 -7.59 13.65 21.00
C LYS A 221 -7.13 12.93 22.25
N ASN A 222 -5.86 12.57 22.29
CA ASN A 222 -5.20 12.02 23.45
C ASN A 222 -4.78 13.16 24.40
N GLU A 223 -5.48 13.33 25.53
CA GLU A 223 -5.14 14.35 26.52
C GLU A 223 -3.82 14.07 27.25
N ASN A 224 -3.30 12.83 27.15
CA ASN A 224 -2.03 12.40 27.71
C ASN A 224 -0.91 12.32 26.67
N TYR A 225 -1.10 12.93 25.48
CA TYR A 225 -0.10 12.83 24.43
C TYR A 225 1.23 13.42 24.86
N TRP A 226 2.28 12.65 24.72
CA TRP A 226 3.61 12.94 25.25
C TRP A 226 4.45 13.91 24.39
N ASP A 227 4.17 14.03 23.08
CA ASP A 227 4.93 14.81 22.10
C ASP A 227 4.16 16.04 21.61
N GLY A 228 3.73 16.89 22.53
CA GLY A 228 3.14 18.18 22.21
C GLY A 228 1.62 18.26 22.32
N ASN A 229 1.04 19.25 21.67
CA ASN A 229 -0.39 19.51 21.71
C ASN A 229 -1.09 18.90 20.49
N VAL A 230 -2.23 18.28 20.71
CA VAL A 230 -3.12 17.80 19.66
C VAL A 230 -4.19 18.88 19.41
N ASN A 231 -4.35 19.32 18.16
CA ASN A 231 -5.22 20.46 17.84
C ASN A 231 -6.66 20.05 17.52
N ILE A 232 -6.88 18.87 16.97
CA ILE A 232 -8.22 18.37 16.59
C ILE A 232 -8.81 17.59 17.76
N ASP A 233 -10.04 17.94 18.18
CA ASP A 233 -10.71 17.29 19.30
C ASP A 233 -11.33 15.95 18.92
N GLU A 234 -11.89 15.85 17.71
CA GLU A 234 -12.56 14.62 17.23
C GLU A 234 -12.29 14.40 15.74
N ILE A 235 -11.96 13.16 15.37
CA ILE A 235 -11.79 12.74 13.96
C ILE A 235 -12.76 11.60 13.68
N THR A 236 -13.37 11.64 12.49
CA THR A 236 -14.07 10.50 11.91
C THR A 236 -13.31 10.08 10.64
N VAL A 237 -12.72 8.90 10.64
CA VAL A 237 -12.23 8.25 9.43
C VAL A 237 -13.40 7.52 8.79
N ARG A 238 -13.76 7.86 7.56
CA ARG A 238 -14.85 7.24 6.81
C ARG A 238 -14.31 6.32 5.74
N THR A 239 -14.76 5.09 5.72
CA THR A 239 -14.52 4.16 4.63
C THR A 239 -15.36 4.55 3.42
N ILE A 240 -14.72 4.95 2.33
CA ILE A 240 -15.37 5.27 1.05
C ILE A 240 -14.63 4.54 -0.06
N SER A 241 -14.97 3.28 -0.30
CA SER A 241 -14.23 2.37 -1.19
C SER A 241 -14.23 2.80 -2.66
N ASP A 242 -15.22 3.59 -3.10
CA ASP A 242 -15.31 4.10 -4.46
C ASP A 242 -14.61 5.47 -4.58
N GLY A 243 -13.57 5.54 -5.42
CA GLY A 243 -12.75 6.74 -5.59
C GLY A 243 -13.49 7.95 -6.17
N ASP A 244 -14.52 7.75 -7.00
CA ASP A 244 -15.33 8.84 -7.54
C ASP A 244 -16.27 9.40 -6.48
N THR A 245 -16.85 8.53 -5.65
CA THR A 245 -17.65 8.93 -4.48
C THR A 245 -16.78 9.70 -3.47
N LEU A 246 -15.55 9.25 -3.23
CA LEU A 246 -14.59 9.97 -2.39
C LEU A 246 -14.30 11.37 -2.92
N ALA A 247 -14.07 11.49 -4.24
CA ALA A 247 -13.84 12.77 -4.90
C ALA A 247 -15.04 13.73 -4.74
N LEU A 248 -16.27 13.23 -4.91
CA LEU A 248 -17.49 14.02 -4.73
C LEU A 248 -17.68 14.46 -3.27
N ALA A 249 -17.39 13.59 -2.30
CA ALA A 249 -17.48 13.92 -0.88
C ALA A 249 -16.50 15.04 -0.49
N LEU A 250 -15.27 15.02 -1.03
CA LEU A 250 -14.30 16.09 -0.81
C LEU A 250 -14.72 17.39 -1.51
N GLN A 251 -15.23 17.34 -2.74
CA GLN A 251 -15.71 18.53 -3.46
C GLN A 251 -16.90 19.22 -2.78
N SER A 252 -17.79 18.44 -2.19
CA SER A 252 -18.97 18.97 -1.50
C SER A 252 -18.66 19.51 -0.10
N GLY A 253 -17.46 19.24 0.45
CA GLY A 253 -17.10 19.55 1.82
C GLY A 253 -17.69 18.60 2.86
N GLU A 254 -18.20 17.45 2.44
CA GLU A 254 -18.66 16.39 3.35
C GLU A 254 -17.50 15.77 4.14
N ILE A 255 -16.31 15.75 3.54
CA ILE A 255 -15.05 15.35 4.17
C ILE A 255 -14.02 16.48 4.07
N ASN A 256 -13.10 16.55 5.03
CA ASN A 256 -12.06 17.56 5.08
C ASN A 256 -10.80 17.17 4.30
N ALA A 257 -10.52 15.87 4.22
CA ALA A 257 -9.39 15.34 3.46
C ALA A 257 -9.71 13.94 2.92
N ALA A 258 -8.96 13.53 1.89
CA ALA A 258 -9.15 12.28 1.19
C ALA A 258 -7.81 11.59 0.90
N TYR A 259 -7.77 10.27 1.12
CA TYR A 259 -6.70 9.36 0.76
C TYR A 259 -7.20 8.24 -0.16
N GLY A 260 -6.38 7.84 -1.14
CA GLY A 260 -6.72 6.74 -2.05
C GLY A 260 -7.58 7.13 -3.25
N MET A 261 -7.66 8.42 -3.59
CA MET A 261 -8.38 8.91 -4.76
C MET A 261 -7.69 8.47 -6.07
N ALA A 262 -8.48 8.15 -7.08
CA ALA A 262 -7.96 7.79 -8.41
C ALA A 262 -7.21 8.96 -9.07
N TYR A 263 -6.10 8.68 -9.76
CA TYR A 263 -5.28 9.70 -10.45
C TYR A 263 -6.07 10.51 -11.49
N ALA A 264 -7.09 9.91 -12.12
CA ALA A 264 -7.96 10.59 -13.08
C ALA A 264 -8.72 11.77 -12.45
N SER A 265 -8.97 11.72 -11.14
CA SER A 265 -9.71 12.76 -10.41
C SER A 265 -8.81 13.90 -9.91
N TYR A 266 -7.48 13.74 -9.87
CA TYR A 266 -6.55 14.71 -9.32
C TYR A 266 -6.64 16.12 -9.94
N PRO A 267 -6.77 16.29 -11.28
CA PRO A 267 -6.86 17.63 -11.88
C PRO A 267 -8.03 18.48 -11.38
N ILE A 268 -9.07 17.86 -10.80
CA ILE A 268 -10.22 18.56 -10.23
C ILE A 268 -9.82 19.36 -8.98
N PHE A 269 -8.78 18.89 -8.28
CA PHE A 269 -8.34 19.43 -6.99
C PHE A 269 -7.11 20.34 -7.08
N GLU A 270 -6.52 20.50 -8.27
CA GLU A 270 -5.39 21.41 -8.50
C GLU A 270 -5.85 22.86 -8.64
N ASN A 271 -6.42 23.42 -7.57
CA ASN A 271 -6.89 24.80 -7.49
C ASN A 271 -6.91 25.34 -6.05
N ASP A 272 -7.15 26.64 -5.88
CA ASP A 272 -7.05 27.35 -4.58
C ASP A 272 -8.08 26.90 -3.51
N LYS A 273 -9.04 26.07 -3.85
CA LYS A 273 -10.03 25.54 -2.88
C LYS A 273 -9.53 24.35 -2.10
N PHE A 274 -8.46 23.73 -2.57
CA PHE A 274 -7.91 22.52 -2.00
C PHE A 274 -6.40 22.66 -1.78
N GLN A 275 -5.89 21.92 -0.82
CA GLN A 275 -4.47 21.64 -0.72
C GLN A 275 -4.20 20.29 -1.38
N PHE A 276 -3.22 20.28 -2.28
CA PHE A 276 -2.80 19.10 -3.00
C PHE A 276 -1.31 18.89 -2.75
N THR A 277 -0.98 17.88 -1.94
CA THR A 277 0.40 17.47 -1.70
C THR A 277 0.66 16.12 -2.36
N SER A 278 1.82 15.95 -2.96
CA SER A 278 2.18 14.73 -3.67
C SER A 278 3.66 14.44 -3.49
N VAL A 279 3.99 13.23 -3.05
CA VAL A 279 5.37 12.79 -2.82
C VAL A 279 5.64 11.48 -3.55
N GLN A 280 6.90 11.28 -3.93
CA GLN A 280 7.36 9.99 -4.44
C GLN A 280 7.41 8.99 -3.30
N THR A 281 6.85 7.80 -3.54
CA THR A 281 6.91 6.68 -2.60
C THR A 281 7.76 5.54 -3.17
N SER A 282 8.03 4.55 -2.35
CA SER A 282 8.60 3.28 -2.80
C SER A 282 7.55 2.25 -3.24
N ARG A 283 6.28 2.67 -3.41
CA ARG A 283 5.24 1.79 -3.96
C ARG A 283 5.48 1.59 -5.44
N SER A 284 5.93 0.39 -5.77
CA SER A 284 6.27 -0.04 -7.13
C SER A 284 5.15 -0.86 -7.74
N PHE A 285 4.91 -0.67 -9.04
CA PHE A 285 4.22 -1.66 -9.88
C PHE A 285 5.26 -2.48 -10.61
N TYR A 286 5.13 -3.80 -10.52
CA TYR A 286 6.08 -4.73 -11.09
C TYR A 286 5.39 -5.93 -11.75
N VAL A 287 6.06 -6.48 -12.75
CA VAL A 287 5.75 -7.77 -13.36
C VAL A 287 6.73 -8.80 -12.81
N GLN A 288 6.22 -9.88 -12.24
CA GLN A 288 7.00 -11.03 -11.78
C GLN A 288 6.81 -12.18 -12.76
N MET A 289 7.91 -12.71 -13.27
CA MET A 289 7.90 -13.82 -14.21
C MET A 289 7.69 -15.15 -13.51
N ASN A 290 6.92 -16.06 -14.14
CA ASN A 290 6.71 -17.40 -13.62
C ASN A 290 7.65 -18.40 -14.31
N TYR A 291 8.73 -18.77 -13.66
CA TYR A 291 9.74 -19.71 -14.18
C TYR A 291 9.22 -21.14 -14.34
N ALA A 292 8.12 -21.49 -13.67
CA ALA A 292 7.44 -22.77 -13.88
C ALA A 292 6.55 -22.79 -15.15
N SER A 293 6.29 -21.64 -15.76
CA SER A 293 5.57 -21.57 -17.03
C SER A 293 6.45 -22.02 -18.20
N PRO A 294 6.00 -22.97 -19.03
CA PRO A 294 6.79 -23.41 -20.17
C PRO A 294 7.11 -22.29 -21.19
N VAL A 295 6.26 -21.27 -21.26
CA VAL A 295 6.44 -20.13 -22.19
C VAL A 295 7.44 -19.14 -21.62
N VAL A 296 7.28 -18.78 -20.35
CA VAL A 296 8.15 -17.79 -19.67
C VAL A 296 9.48 -18.40 -19.23
N ALA A 297 9.63 -19.73 -19.22
CA ALA A 297 10.90 -20.41 -19.03
C ALA A 297 11.90 -20.13 -20.17
N ASP A 298 11.43 -19.72 -21.36
CA ASP A 298 12.28 -19.27 -22.49
C ASP A 298 12.82 -17.85 -22.20
N ASP A 299 14.15 -17.70 -22.10
CA ASP A 299 14.81 -16.44 -21.77
C ASP A 299 14.43 -15.32 -22.76
N ALA A 300 14.35 -15.67 -24.06
CA ALA A 300 13.97 -14.73 -25.11
C ALA A 300 12.55 -14.17 -24.91
N VAL A 301 11.64 -14.95 -24.34
CA VAL A 301 10.29 -14.48 -24.03
C VAL A 301 10.30 -13.51 -22.86
N ARG A 302 11.07 -13.79 -21.80
CA ARG A 302 11.21 -12.87 -20.66
C ARG A 302 11.84 -11.55 -21.10
N GLU A 303 12.91 -11.63 -21.86
CA GLU A 303 13.60 -10.47 -22.42
C GLU A 303 12.68 -9.62 -23.32
N ALA A 304 11.91 -10.28 -24.19
CA ALA A 304 10.95 -9.59 -25.05
C ALA A 304 9.81 -8.93 -24.26
N ILE A 305 9.32 -9.55 -23.17
CA ILE A 305 8.33 -8.94 -22.27
C ILE A 305 8.94 -7.69 -21.62
N ALA A 306 10.18 -7.75 -21.13
CA ALA A 306 10.86 -6.62 -20.50
C ALA A 306 11.02 -5.42 -21.43
N MET A 307 11.37 -5.68 -22.72
CA MET A 307 11.48 -4.64 -23.76
C MET A 307 10.15 -4.26 -24.41
N GLY A 308 9.11 -5.07 -24.26
CA GLY A 308 7.80 -4.85 -24.87
C GLY A 308 6.82 -4.00 -24.05
N ILE A 309 7.14 -3.66 -22.81
CA ILE A 309 6.27 -2.84 -21.94
C ILE A 309 6.70 -1.37 -22.01
N ASP A 310 5.83 -0.49 -22.54
CA ASP A 310 6.06 0.96 -22.58
C ASP A 310 5.74 1.61 -21.22
N LYS A 311 6.75 1.57 -20.34
CA LYS A 311 6.66 2.13 -18.98
C LYS A 311 6.51 3.65 -18.97
N GLU A 312 7.12 4.34 -19.93
CA GLU A 312 7.05 5.81 -20.02
C GLU A 312 5.63 6.28 -20.38
N SER A 313 5.01 5.67 -21.39
CA SER A 313 3.63 5.99 -21.77
C SER A 313 2.65 5.64 -20.65
N PHE A 314 2.86 4.52 -19.95
CA PHE A 314 2.06 4.17 -18.77
C PHE A 314 2.09 5.27 -17.72
N VAL A 315 3.26 5.71 -17.29
CA VAL A 315 3.42 6.76 -16.28
C VAL A 315 2.86 8.10 -16.76
N LYS A 316 3.19 8.51 -17.99
CA LYS A 316 2.80 9.81 -18.51
C LYS A 316 1.32 9.95 -18.80
N VAL A 317 0.70 8.90 -19.36
CA VAL A 317 -0.67 8.95 -19.87
C VAL A 317 -1.66 8.37 -18.87
N LEU A 318 -1.42 7.14 -18.39
CA LEU A 318 -2.39 6.45 -17.55
C LEU A 318 -2.31 6.88 -16.08
N LEU A 319 -1.11 7.22 -15.59
CA LEU A 319 -0.94 7.80 -14.26
C LEU A 319 -0.97 9.34 -14.27
N ASN A 320 -1.32 10.00 -15.38
CA ASN A 320 -1.32 11.46 -15.51
C ASN A 320 -0.02 12.14 -15.03
N GLY A 321 1.12 11.44 -15.08
CA GLY A 321 2.40 11.91 -14.54
C GLY A 321 2.53 11.80 -13.02
N TYR A 322 1.57 11.20 -12.32
CA TYR A 322 1.65 10.93 -10.87
C TYR A 322 2.39 9.62 -10.57
N GLY A 323 3.52 9.43 -11.22
CA GLY A 323 4.43 8.32 -11.05
C GLY A 323 5.80 8.63 -11.60
N TYR A 324 6.72 7.69 -11.43
CA TYR A 324 8.06 7.70 -12.00
C TYR A 324 8.32 6.35 -12.65
N VAL A 325 9.01 6.35 -13.78
CA VAL A 325 9.46 5.09 -14.39
C VAL A 325 10.44 4.42 -13.46
N ALA A 326 10.23 3.14 -13.17
CA ALA A 326 11.13 2.38 -12.33
C ALA A 326 12.25 1.74 -13.17
N THR A 327 13.49 1.86 -12.68
CA THR A 327 14.65 1.13 -13.22
C THR A 327 14.83 -0.18 -12.46
N GLY A 328 14.69 -0.18 -11.14
CA GLY A 328 14.85 -1.33 -10.26
C GLY A 328 13.77 -1.40 -9.20
N ALA A 329 14.02 -2.21 -8.19
CA ALA A 329 13.09 -2.44 -7.08
C ALA A 329 12.88 -1.21 -6.18
N PHE A 330 13.86 -0.30 -6.13
CA PHE A 330 13.86 0.85 -5.22
C PHE A 330 13.98 2.17 -5.97
N PRO A 331 13.33 3.25 -5.48
CA PRO A 331 13.39 4.56 -6.11
C PRO A 331 14.77 5.21 -5.98
N ASP A 332 15.13 6.10 -6.91
CA ASP A 332 16.41 6.82 -6.92
C ASP A 332 16.62 7.75 -5.71
N THR A 333 15.58 7.96 -4.91
CA THR A 333 15.65 8.77 -3.68
C THR A 333 16.36 8.08 -2.53
N VAL A 334 16.56 6.75 -2.59
CA VAL A 334 17.31 5.99 -1.59
C VAL A 334 18.71 5.63 -2.09
N ALA A 335 19.66 5.44 -1.17
CA ALA A 335 21.06 5.22 -1.52
C ALA A 335 21.34 3.90 -2.28
N PHE A 336 20.44 2.93 -2.13
CA PHE A 336 20.45 1.65 -2.85
C PHE A 336 19.43 1.62 -4.01
N GLY A 337 19.03 2.80 -4.53
CA GLY A 337 18.05 2.95 -5.60
C GLY A 337 18.59 2.64 -6.99
N GLY A 338 17.71 2.85 -7.98
CA GLY A 338 17.93 2.37 -9.35
C GLY A 338 18.88 3.18 -10.23
N SER A 339 19.48 4.28 -9.74
CA SER A 339 20.23 5.23 -10.58
C SER A 339 21.47 4.67 -11.28
N THR A 340 22.04 3.58 -10.77
CA THR A 340 23.22 2.90 -11.33
C THR A 340 22.91 1.57 -12.01
N LEU A 341 21.64 1.17 -12.01
CA LEU A 341 21.19 -0.08 -12.60
C LEU A 341 21.04 0.01 -14.12
N HIS A 342 21.21 -1.12 -14.77
CA HIS A 342 21.02 -1.31 -16.19
C HIS A 342 19.78 -2.17 -16.45
N ALA A 343 18.63 -1.52 -16.62
CA ALA A 343 17.39 -2.18 -16.97
C ALA A 343 17.13 -2.09 -18.48
N LYS A 344 16.44 -3.10 -19.02
CA LYS A 344 15.92 -3.06 -20.38
C LYS A 344 14.90 -1.93 -20.52
N THR A 345 14.98 -1.19 -21.63
CA THR A 345 14.05 -0.12 -21.97
C THR A 345 13.08 -0.59 -23.05
N TYR A 346 11.98 0.12 -23.23
CA TYR A 346 11.02 -0.17 -24.30
C TYR A 346 11.69 -0.07 -25.67
N ASP A 347 11.84 -1.23 -26.33
CA ASP A 347 12.41 -1.38 -27.68
C ASP A 347 11.70 -2.53 -28.41
N PRO A 348 10.57 -2.26 -29.08
CA PRO A 348 9.80 -3.28 -29.76
C PRO A 348 10.55 -3.94 -30.92
N GLU A 349 11.51 -3.26 -31.56
CA GLU A 349 12.29 -3.84 -32.66
C GLU A 349 13.35 -4.82 -32.12
N ALA A 350 14.03 -4.48 -31.02
CA ALA A 350 14.94 -5.41 -30.37
C ALA A 350 14.16 -6.62 -29.80
N ALA A 351 12.99 -6.42 -29.20
CA ALA A 351 12.14 -7.52 -28.71
C ALA A 351 11.73 -8.49 -29.84
N LYS A 352 11.36 -7.97 -31.02
CA LYS A 352 11.05 -8.81 -32.19
C LYS A 352 12.26 -9.62 -32.64
N ALA A 353 13.45 -9.00 -32.67
CA ALA A 353 14.68 -9.65 -33.10
C ALA A 353 15.06 -10.81 -32.16
N VAL A 354 15.00 -10.60 -30.86
CA VAL A 354 15.27 -11.64 -29.85
C VAL A 354 14.30 -12.82 -29.99
N LEU A 355 13.01 -12.55 -30.18
CA LEU A 355 12.01 -13.62 -30.41
C LEU A 355 12.27 -14.39 -31.69
N GLU A 356 12.65 -13.69 -32.79
CA GLU A 356 12.98 -14.34 -34.08
C GLU A 356 14.21 -15.23 -33.98
N GLU A 357 15.27 -14.75 -33.31
CA GLU A 357 16.50 -15.53 -33.10
C GLU A 357 16.23 -16.80 -32.28
N ALA A 358 15.31 -16.70 -31.31
CA ALA A 358 14.86 -17.83 -30.49
C ALA A 358 13.88 -18.78 -31.21
N GLY A 359 13.49 -18.46 -32.46
CA GLY A 359 12.60 -19.28 -33.28
C GLY A 359 11.12 -19.02 -33.10
N TRP A 360 10.74 -17.96 -32.41
CA TRP A 360 9.35 -17.49 -32.33
C TRP A 360 9.03 -16.65 -33.58
N THR A 361 8.21 -17.16 -34.49
CA THR A 361 7.89 -16.52 -35.79
C THR A 361 6.38 -16.56 -36.03
N ASP A 362 5.85 -15.54 -36.69
CA ASP A 362 4.45 -15.54 -37.17
C ASP A 362 4.39 -16.26 -38.52
N SER A 363 4.13 -17.55 -38.52
CA SER A 363 4.16 -18.40 -39.70
C SER A 363 2.81 -18.50 -40.41
N ASP A 364 1.69 -18.24 -39.71
CA ASP A 364 0.34 -18.25 -40.29
C ASP A 364 -0.17 -16.85 -40.66
N GLY A 365 0.52 -15.79 -40.25
CA GLY A 365 0.26 -14.39 -40.62
C GLY A 365 -0.91 -13.76 -39.82
N ASP A 366 -1.23 -14.31 -38.66
CA ASP A 366 -2.30 -13.78 -37.80
C ASP A 366 -1.83 -12.69 -36.82
N GLY A 367 -0.53 -12.42 -36.82
CA GLY A 367 0.10 -11.38 -36.02
C GLY A 367 0.56 -11.86 -34.63
N ILE A 368 0.39 -13.14 -34.29
CA ILE A 368 0.90 -13.77 -33.08
C ILE A 368 1.99 -14.77 -33.44
N ARG A 369 3.10 -14.71 -32.74
CA ARG A 369 4.23 -15.62 -32.97
C ARG A 369 3.94 -17.02 -32.45
N GLU A 370 4.53 -18.01 -33.10
CA GLU A 370 4.50 -19.41 -32.68
C GLU A 370 5.87 -20.07 -32.76
N LYS A 371 6.09 -21.06 -31.92
CA LYS A 371 7.27 -21.95 -31.92
C LYS A 371 6.80 -23.37 -31.66
N ASP A 372 7.26 -24.32 -32.50
CA ASP A 372 6.86 -25.74 -32.40
C ASP A 372 5.34 -25.98 -32.40
N GLY A 373 4.57 -25.11 -33.09
CA GLY A 373 3.12 -25.18 -33.19
C GLY A 373 2.38 -24.64 -31.97
N GLN A 374 3.07 -24.01 -31.04
CA GLN A 374 2.49 -23.35 -29.87
C GLN A 374 2.50 -21.82 -30.08
N LYS A 375 1.34 -21.17 -29.96
CA LYS A 375 1.23 -19.71 -30.00
C LYS A 375 1.85 -19.08 -28.75
N LEU A 376 2.49 -17.94 -28.95
CA LEU A 376 3.07 -17.12 -27.89
C LEU A 376 1.96 -16.36 -27.18
N THR A 377 1.36 -17.01 -26.19
CA THR A 377 0.26 -16.48 -25.39
C THR A 377 0.70 -16.41 -23.94
N ILE A 378 0.54 -15.26 -23.31
CA ILE A 378 0.87 -14.98 -21.90
C ILE A 378 -0.41 -14.80 -21.10
N ARG A 379 -0.58 -15.60 -20.06
CA ARG A 379 -1.64 -15.46 -19.07
C ARG A 379 -1.19 -14.47 -17.99
N TRP A 380 -1.73 -13.27 -18.08
CA TRP A 380 -1.41 -12.13 -17.21
C TRP A 380 -2.35 -12.09 -16.02
N LEU A 381 -1.85 -12.34 -14.82
CA LEU A 381 -2.62 -12.33 -13.58
C LEU A 381 -2.38 -11.03 -12.81
N THR A 382 -3.46 -10.38 -12.41
CA THR A 382 -3.44 -9.17 -11.58
C THR A 382 -4.74 -9.04 -10.75
N TYR A 383 -4.94 -7.93 -10.05
CA TYR A 383 -6.12 -7.72 -9.22
C TYR A 383 -6.69 -6.29 -9.39
N PRO A 384 -8.03 -6.12 -9.21
CA PRO A 384 -8.71 -4.85 -9.50
C PRO A 384 -8.75 -3.86 -8.33
N SER A 385 -8.43 -4.27 -7.09
CA SER A 385 -8.49 -3.37 -5.92
C SER A 385 -7.51 -2.18 -6.00
N ARG A 386 -6.52 -2.25 -6.90
CA ARG A 386 -5.73 -1.11 -7.37
C ARG A 386 -6.03 -0.87 -8.84
N GLN A 387 -6.76 0.21 -9.10
CA GLN A 387 -7.32 0.53 -10.44
C GLN A 387 -6.24 0.66 -11.54
N GLU A 388 -5.02 1.04 -11.17
CA GLU A 388 -3.91 1.21 -12.09
C GLU A 388 -3.35 -0.12 -12.63
N LEU A 389 -3.49 -1.22 -11.89
CA LEU A 389 -2.98 -2.54 -12.33
C LEU A 389 -3.71 -3.11 -13.55
N PRO A 390 -5.05 -3.10 -13.64
CA PRO A 390 -5.75 -3.42 -14.88
C PRO A 390 -5.36 -2.50 -16.04
N LEU A 391 -5.15 -1.19 -15.81
CA LEU A 391 -4.71 -0.25 -16.84
C LEU A 391 -3.30 -0.58 -17.36
N LEU A 392 -2.39 -0.97 -16.46
CA LEU A 392 -1.06 -1.45 -16.84
C LEU A 392 -1.15 -2.73 -17.69
N ALA A 393 -2.04 -3.66 -17.31
CA ALA A 393 -2.27 -4.89 -18.06
C ALA A 393 -2.77 -4.63 -19.48
N GLU A 394 -3.74 -3.71 -19.64
CA GLU A 394 -4.29 -3.33 -20.95
C GLU A 394 -3.24 -2.61 -21.83
N ALA A 395 -2.42 -1.71 -21.22
CA ALA A 395 -1.33 -1.05 -21.91
C ALA A 395 -0.28 -2.06 -22.39
N ALA A 396 0.16 -2.98 -21.51
CA ALA A 396 1.08 -4.03 -21.85
C ALA A 396 0.53 -4.99 -22.91
N GLN A 397 -0.76 -5.35 -22.83
CA GLN A 397 -1.43 -6.17 -23.86
C GLN A 397 -1.33 -5.52 -25.25
N SER A 398 -1.53 -4.21 -25.32
CA SER A 398 -1.44 -3.47 -26.60
C SER A 398 -0.01 -3.49 -27.17
N THR A 399 0.99 -3.15 -26.36
CA THR A 399 2.38 -3.06 -26.83
C THR A 399 3.00 -4.43 -27.08
N LEU A 400 2.70 -5.44 -26.27
CA LEU A 400 3.16 -6.81 -26.48
C LEU A 400 2.55 -7.45 -27.73
N LYS A 401 1.32 -7.10 -28.08
CA LYS A 401 0.71 -7.54 -29.34
C LYS A 401 1.46 -7.02 -30.56
N GLU A 402 2.02 -5.82 -30.52
CA GLU A 402 2.82 -5.24 -31.62
C GLU A 402 4.10 -6.04 -31.90
N ILE A 403 4.60 -6.79 -30.93
CA ILE A 403 5.77 -7.67 -31.07
C ILE A 403 5.40 -9.15 -31.27
N GLY A 404 4.10 -9.46 -31.40
CA GLY A 404 3.59 -10.79 -31.69
C GLY A 404 3.32 -11.65 -30.46
N ILE A 405 3.11 -11.06 -29.29
CA ILE A 405 2.73 -11.74 -28.04
C ILE A 405 1.25 -11.48 -27.76
N GLU A 406 0.44 -12.54 -27.66
CA GLU A 406 -0.93 -12.46 -27.18
C GLU A 406 -0.93 -12.39 -25.64
N VAL A 407 -1.68 -11.48 -25.05
CA VAL A 407 -1.84 -11.39 -23.59
C VAL A 407 -3.30 -11.65 -23.21
N GLN A 408 -3.51 -12.62 -22.33
CA GLN A 408 -4.80 -12.94 -21.75
C GLN A 408 -4.86 -12.42 -20.31
N ILE A 409 -5.58 -11.31 -20.10
CA ILE A 409 -5.67 -10.64 -18.81
C ILE A 409 -6.69 -11.35 -17.92
N ASN A 410 -6.28 -11.67 -16.68
CA ASN A 410 -7.12 -12.10 -15.59
C ASN A 410 -6.93 -11.15 -14.40
N ALA A 411 -7.82 -10.14 -14.28
CA ALA A 411 -7.86 -9.22 -13.16
C ALA A 411 -8.94 -9.70 -12.17
N THR A 412 -8.53 -10.28 -11.05
CA THR A 412 -9.44 -10.94 -10.12
C THR A 412 -9.04 -10.74 -8.64
N ALA A 413 -10.02 -10.64 -7.76
CA ALA A 413 -9.81 -10.63 -6.31
C ALA A 413 -9.20 -11.95 -5.80
N ASP A 414 -9.43 -13.09 -6.50
CA ASP A 414 -8.89 -14.41 -6.13
C ASP A 414 -7.43 -14.61 -6.54
N HIS A 415 -6.70 -13.57 -6.94
CA HIS A 415 -5.33 -13.66 -7.46
C HIS A 415 -4.37 -14.40 -6.53
N ASN A 416 -4.48 -14.22 -5.22
CA ASN A 416 -3.65 -14.90 -4.23
C ASN A 416 -3.88 -16.43 -4.20
N THR A 417 -5.11 -16.87 -4.46
CA THR A 417 -5.42 -18.30 -4.59
C THR A 417 -4.87 -18.86 -5.90
N ILE A 418 -5.03 -18.14 -7.00
CA ILE A 418 -4.55 -18.55 -8.33
C ILE A 418 -3.02 -18.62 -8.36
N CYS A 419 -2.30 -17.70 -7.70
CA CYS A 419 -0.83 -17.73 -7.59
C CYS A 419 -0.27 -19.02 -6.99
N LYS A 420 -1.05 -19.75 -6.19
CA LYS A 420 -0.61 -21.03 -5.58
C LYS A 420 -0.52 -22.18 -6.58
N ASP A 421 -1.15 -22.05 -7.75
CA ASP A 421 -1.03 -22.98 -8.86
C ASP A 421 -0.16 -22.37 -9.97
N PRO A 422 1.14 -22.69 -10.06
CA PRO A 422 2.02 -22.13 -11.07
C PRO A 422 1.64 -22.52 -12.51
N ALA A 423 0.78 -23.52 -12.70
CA ALA A 423 0.25 -23.87 -14.00
C ALA A 423 -0.90 -22.96 -14.48
N ALA A 424 -1.42 -22.07 -13.60
CA ALA A 424 -2.60 -21.25 -13.91
C ALA A 424 -2.27 -19.87 -14.50
N TRP A 425 -1.02 -19.43 -14.48
CA TRP A 425 -0.59 -18.09 -14.91
C TRP A 425 0.84 -18.09 -15.44
N ASP A 426 1.24 -17.05 -16.17
CA ASP A 426 2.59 -16.90 -16.75
C ASP A 426 3.33 -15.68 -16.20
N VAL A 427 2.63 -14.58 -15.99
CA VAL A 427 3.17 -13.40 -15.29
C VAL A 427 2.19 -12.93 -14.22
N TYR A 428 2.71 -12.51 -13.09
CA TYR A 428 1.94 -11.85 -12.02
C TYR A 428 2.29 -10.37 -11.96
N VAL A 429 1.28 -9.52 -11.89
CA VAL A 429 1.47 -8.08 -11.81
C VAL A 429 0.84 -7.54 -10.55
N GLY A 430 1.65 -6.92 -9.74
CA GLY A 430 1.26 -6.45 -8.42
C GLY A 430 1.88 -5.11 -8.05
N ALA A 431 1.45 -4.62 -6.89
CA ALA A 431 1.98 -3.44 -6.25
C ALA A 431 2.54 -3.79 -4.87
N ASN A 432 3.68 -3.18 -4.51
CA ASN A 432 4.28 -3.35 -3.19
C ASN A 432 5.05 -2.08 -2.78
N VAL A 433 5.07 -1.78 -1.49
CA VAL A 433 5.95 -0.75 -0.91
C VAL A 433 7.30 -1.41 -0.63
N ASN A 434 8.27 -1.21 -1.54
CA ASN A 434 9.48 -2.03 -1.58
C ASN A 434 10.52 -1.66 -0.52
N CYS A 435 10.54 -0.41 -0.03
CA CYS A 435 11.45 0.01 1.03
C CYS A 435 10.80 0.97 2.05
N GLY A 436 9.55 0.67 2.46
CA GLY A 436 8.83 1.46 3.47
C GLY A 436 9.61 1.62 4.79
N LEU A 437 10.51 0.69 5.08
CA LEU A 437 11.36 0.70 6.28
C LEU A 437 12.71 1.40 6.07
N GLY A 438 12.96 2.01 4.90
CA GLY A 438 14.26 2.60 4.57
C GLY A 438 15.41 1.60 4.45
N ASP A 439 15.12 0.31 4.29
CA ASP A 439 16.07 -0.81 4.18
C ASP A 439 15.68 -1.75 3.04
N PRO A 440 16.64 -2.31 2.28
CA PRO A 440 16.35 -3.16 1.13
C PRO A 440 15.94 -4.60 1.48
N THR A 441 16.26 -5.08 2.69
CA THR A 441 16.19 -6.50 3.06
C THR A 441 14.77 -7.07 2.90
N ASN A 442 13.76 -6.32 3.34
CA ASN A 442 12.38 -6.80 3.35
C ASN A 442 11.85 -7.19 1.96
N PHE A 443 12.17 -6.40 0.92
CA PHE A 443 11.75 -6.72 -0.44
C PHE A 443 12.34 -8.04 -0.92
N PHE A 444 13.65 -8.22 -0.77
CA PHE A 444 14.33 -9.44 -1.22
C PHE A 444 13.84 -10.66 -0.46
N SER A 445 13.78 -10.59 0.88
CA SER A 445 13.34 -11.71 1.74
C SER A 445 11.89 -12.10 1.50
N THR A 446 11.04 -11.17 1.08
CA THR A 446 9.61 -11.43 0.85
C THR A 446 9.32 -11.92 -0.57
N HIS A 447 10.06 -11.42 -1.60
CA HIS A 447 9.68 -11.59 -3.01
C HIS A 447 10.66 -12.39 -3.86
N CYS A 448 11.96 -12.49 -3.48
CA CYS A 448 12.99 -12.85 -4.44
C CYS A 448 13.74 -14.14 -4.13
N LEU A 449 13.78 -14.58 -2.87
CA LEU A 449 14.53 -15.75 -2.44
C LEU A 449 13.67 -17.03 -2.49
N ASP A 450 14.31 -18.18 -2.48
CA ASP A 450 13.63 -19.48 -2.49
C ASP A 450 12.60 -19.64 -1.36
N ALA A 451 12.96 -19.19 -0.16
CA ALA A 451 12.09 -19.22 1.02
C ALA A 451 11.04 -18.11 1.05
N SER A 452 11.05 -17.17 0.10
CA SER A 452 10.17 -16.00 0.09
C SER A 452 8.72 -16.38 -0.15
N THR A 453 7.82 -15.89 0.70
CA THR A 453 6.38 -16.19 0.62
C THR A 453 5.71 -15.62 -0.65
N LYS A 454 6.30 -14.60 -1.26
CA LYS A 454 5.83 -13.95 -2.48
C LYS A 454 6.75 -14.16 -3.68
N ASN A 455 7.70 -15.11 -3.61
CA ASN A 455 8.39 -15.62 -4.81
C ASN A 455 7.43 -16.55 -5.57
N ARG A 456 6.36 -15.98 -6.09
CA ARG A 456 5.26 -16.70 -6.76
C ARG A 456 5.70 -17.39 -8.04
N GLY A 457 6.68 -16.77 -8.70
CA GLY A 457 7.24 -17.21 -9.98
C GLY A 457 8.28 -18.34 -9.87
N GLN A 458 8.61 -18.79 -8.67
CA GLN A 458 9.63 -19.81 -8.43
C GLN A 458 11.00 -19.46 -9.05
N TYR A 459 11.32 -18.17 -9.06
CA TYR A 459 12.65 -17.72 -9.44
C TYR A 459 13.70 -18.25 -8.47
N HIS A 460 14.83 -18.73 -8.98
CA HIS A 460 15.97 -19.23 -8.21
C HIS A 460 17.29 -18.70 -8.79
N SER A 461 18.16 -18.24 -7.91
CA SER A 461 19.53 -17.84 -8.25
C SER A 461 20.43 -18.08 -7.04
N ASP A 462 21.45 -18.97 -7.21
CA ASP A 462 22.46 -19.22 -6.18
C ASP A 462 23.20 -17.93 -5.79
N GLU A 463 23.48 -17.05 -6.76
CA GLU A 463 24.16 -15.77 -6.53
C GLU A 463 23.29 -14.83 -5.69
N LEU A 464 21.99 -14.76 -5.96
CA LEU A 464 21.07 -13.94 -5.18
C LEU A 464 20.97 -14.43 -3.73
N GLU A 465 20.92 -15.76 -3.50
CA GLU A 465 20.91 -16.35 -2.17
C GLU A 465 22.21 -16.03 -1.40
N GLU A 466 23.38 -16.12 -2.05
CA GLU A 466 24.67 -15.75 -1.45
C GLU A 466 24.73 -14.26 -1.09
N LEU A 467 24.24 -13.37 -1.97
CA LEU A 467 24.15 -11.93 -1.70
C LEU A 467 23.19 -11.63 -0.55
N ALA A 468 22.08 -12.36 -0.44
CA ALA A 468 21.12 -12.21 0.66
C ALA A 468 21.72 -12.61 2.01
N VAL A 469 22.49 -13.69 2.05
CA VAL A 469 23.25 -14.08 3.26
C VAL A 469 24.23 -12.97 3.66
N LYS A 470 24.97 -12.42 2.70
CA LYS A 470 25.90 -11.32 2.94
C LYS A 470 25.18 -10.07 3.41
N LEU A 471 24.05 -9.69 2.79
CA LEU A 471 23.23 -8.55 3.19
C LEU A 471 22.76 -8.67 4.65
N ASN A 472 22.34 -9.87 5.06
CA ASN A 472 21.82 -10.15 6.40
C ASN A 472 22.88 -10.23 7.49
N SER A 473 24.19 -10.22 7.15
CA SER A 473 25.31 -10.25 8.10
C SER A 473 26.20 -9.00 8.02
N THR A 474 25.89 -8.06 7.13
CA THR A 474 26.68 -6.83 6.96
C THR A 474 26.02 -5.67 7.72
N PHE A 475 26.75 -5.04 8.65
CA PHE A 475 26.29 -3.88 9.43
C PHE A 475 26.72 -2.53 8.84
N ASP A 476 27.73 -2.51 7.96
CA ASP A 476 28.13 -1.28 7.25
C ASP A 476 27.07 -0.88 6.23
N VAL A 477 26.48 0.29 6.41
CA VAL A 477 25.38 0.79 5.58
C VAL A 477 25.81 0.97 4.12
N THR A 478 27.05 1.40 3.85
CA THR A 478 27.54 1.60 2.50
C THR A 478 27.69 0.28 1.77
N GLU A 479 28.25 -0.72 2.45
CA GLU A 479 28.38 -2.07 1.89
C GLU A 479 27.01 -2.72 1.68
N ARG A 480 26.05 -2.57 2.61
CA ARG A 480 24.67 -3.02 2.45
C ARG A 480 24.01 -2.42 1.19
N ASN A 481 24.16 -1.12 1.00
CA ASN A 481 23.63 -0.44 -0.18
C ASN A 481 24.19 -1.02 -1.49
N GLN A 482 25.50 -1.31 -1.51
CA GLN A 482 26.15 -1.90 -2.68
C GLN A 482 25.64 -3.33 -2.95
N ILE A 483 25.50 -4.16 -1.91
CA ILE A 483 24.93 -5.51 -2.05
C ILE A 483 23.50 -5.43 -2.60
N ALA A 484 22.69 -4.51 -2.11
CA ALA A 484 21.32 -4.34 -2.58
C ALA A 484 21.26 -3.91 -4.07
N ILE A 485 22.21 -3.11 -4.53
CA ILE A 485 22.34 -2.75 -5.96
C ILE A 485 22.73 -4.00 -6.78
N GLU A 486 23.67 -4.81 -6.31
CA GLU A 486 24.06 -6.06 -6.98
C GLU A 486 22.89 -7.04 -7.06
N MET A 487 22.14 -7.21 -5.97
CA MET A 487 20.93 -8.05 -5.96
C MET A 487 19.86 -7.58 -6.94
N GLN A 488 19.62 -6.27 -7.05
CA GLN A 488 18.69 -5.72 -8.04
C GLN A 488 19.16 -5.98 -9.47
N GLN A 489 20.46 -5.78 -9.74
CA GLN A 489 21.02 -6.00 -11.07
C GLN A 489 20.86 -7.47 -11.49
N GLN A 490 21.08 -8.42 -10.57
CA GLN A 490 20.85 -9.84 -10.81
C GLN A 490 19.41 -10.15 -11.22
N LEU A 491 18.42 -9.56 -10.52
CA LEU A 491 16.99 -9.71 -10.88
C LEU A 491 16.67 -9.15 -12.29
N LEU A 492 17.35 -8.09 -12.69
CA LEU A 492 17.18 -7.46 -14.01
C LEU A 492 17.89 -8.24 -15.12
N ASP A 493 19.09 -8.77 -14.86
CA ASP A 493 19.87 -9.56 -15.81
C ASP A 493 19.17 -10.89 -16.14
N ASP A 494 18.49 -11.49 -15.15
CA ASP A 494 17.70 -12.71 -15.31
C ASP A 494 16.27 -12.46 -15.83
N ASP A 495 15.89 -11.19 -16.04
CA ASP A 495 14.50 -10.80 -16.35
C ASP A 495 13.45 -11.39 -15.39
N ALA A 496 13.82 -11.58 -14.11
CA ALA A 496 12.93 -12.15 -13.11
C ALA A 496 11.79 -11.19 -12.76
N PHE A 497 12.07 -9.89 -12.82
CA PHE A 497 11.13 -8.80 -12.59
C PHE A 497 11.25 -7.72 -13.68
N VAL A 498 10.11 -7.13 -14.04
CA VAL A 498 10.06 -5.85 -14.75
C VAL A 498 9.46 -4.82 -13.82
N PHE A 499 10.28 -3.92 -13.29
CA PHE A 499 9.80 -2.80 -12.49
C PHE A 499 9.25 -1.72 -13.41
N CYS A 500 7.96 -1.43 -13.31
CA CYS A 500 7.27 -0.56 -14.26
C CYS A 500 7.26 0.90 -13.80
N SER A 501 6.83 1.14 -12.56
CA SER A 501 6.74 2.51 -12.04
C SER A 501 6.80 2.52 -10.52
N PHE A 502 7.21 3.67 -9.97
CA PHE A 502 6.89 4.07 -8.60
C PHE A 502 5.75 5.07 -8.63
N LEU A 503 4.85 4.99 -7.65
CA LEU A 503 3.74 5.90 -7.54
C LEU A 503 4.11 7.15 -6.75
N LYS A 504 3.48 8.26 -7.09
CA LYS A 504 3.32 9.39 -6.17
C LYS A 504 2.07 9.12 -5.34
N MET A 505 2.21 9.20 -4.04
CA MET A 505 1.04 9.27 -3.16
C MET A 505 0.65 10.72 -2.99
N SER A 506 -0.67 10.96 -2.96
CA SER A 506 -1.20 12.31 -2.85
C SER A 506 -2.19 12.38 -1.71
N MET A 507 -2.05 13.44 -0.91
CA MET A 507 -3.01 13.85 0.09
C MET A 507 -3.73 15.09 -0.40
N ILE A 508 -5.05 15.05 -0.41
CA ILE A 508 -5.89 16.14 -0.88
C ILE A 508 -6.82 16.56 0.25
N SER A 509 -6.83 17.84 0.58
CA SER A 509 -7.67 18.38 1.65
C SER A 509 -8.33 19.69 1.25
N GLN A 510 -9.32 20.12 2.03
CA GLN A 510 -9.87 21.48 1.96
C GLN A 510 -8.76 22.51 2.23
N ALA A 511 -8.88 23.69 1.66
CA ALA A 511 -7.84 24.73 1.73
C ALA A 511 -7.53 25.23 3.16
N ASN A 512 -8.46 25.05 4.09
CA ASN A 512 -8.32 25.45 5.49
C ASN A 512 -7.69 24.40 6.41
N VAL A 513 -7.34 23.22 5.89
CA VAL A 513 -6.62 22.16 6.63
C VAL A 513 -5.12 22.49 6.63
N THR A 514 -4.47 22.31 7.76
CA THR A 514 -3.00 22.45 7.90
C THR A 514 -2.44 21.23 8.65
N GLY A 515 -1.12 21.01 8.53
CA GLY A 515 -0.45 19.89 9.20
C GLY A 515 -0.78 18.50 8.61
N LEU A 516 -1.42 18.45 7.44
CA LEU A 516 -1.70 17.21 6.71
C LEU A 516 -0.93 17.22 5.38
N THR A 517 -0.04 16.25 5.20
CA THR A 517 0.77 16.11 3.98
C THR A 517 0.88 14.64 3.59
N ALA A 518 1.11 14.37 2.31
CA ALA A 518 1.48 13.03 1.88
C ALA A 518 2.88 12.69 2.41
N HIS A 519 3.07 11.46 2.89
CA HIS A 519 4.35 10.94 3.36
C HIS A 519 4.87 9.83 2.45
N ALA A 520 6.20 9.74 2.30
CA ALA A 520 6.82 8.78 1.39
C ALA A 520 6.61 7.31 1.78
N CYS A 521 6.38 7.03 3.09
CA CYS A 521 6.08 5.69 3.61
C CYS A 521 4.60 5.37 3.66
N ASP A 522 3.70 6.39 3.54
CA ASP A 522 2.26 6.12 3.55
C ASP A 522 1.70 5.68 4.93
N TYR A 523 2.40 6.06 6.03
CA TYR A 523 2.08 5.59 7.38
C TYR A 523 1.76 6.69 8.39
N TYR A 524 2.05 7.98 8.11
CA TYR A 524 2.06 9.06 9.09
C TYR A 524 1.12 10.20 8.69
N GLU A 525 -0.19 9.93 8.50
CA GLU A 525 -1.14 10.91 7.99
C GLU A 525 -1.78 11.75 9.11
N LEU A 526 -2.41 11.12 10.11
CA LEU A 526 -3.10 11.84 11.17
C LEU A 526 -2.17 12.04 12.37
N THR A 527 -1.44 13.14 12.36
CA THR A 527 -0.46 13.51 13.39
C THR A 527 -1.03 14.58 14.34
N ALA A 528 -0.27 14.90 15.39
CA ALA A 528 -0.60 15.99 16.31
C ALA A 528 -0.61 17.39 15.65
N ASP A 529 0.13 17.54 14.53
CA ASP A 529 0.24 18.79 13.78
C ASP A 529 -1.01 19.11 12.94
N LEU A 530 -1.89 18.10 12.73
CA LEU A 530 -3.14 18.30 12.02
C LEU A 530 -3.99 19.39 12.66
N ASP A 531 -4.41 20.37 11.87
CA ASP A 531 -5.30 21.43 12.32
C ASP A 531 -6.27 21.88 11.22
N ILE A 532 -7.34 22.55 11.60
CA ILE A 532 -8.33 23.14 10.72
C ILE A 532 -8.59 24.60 11.14
N ASN A 533 -8.38 25.52 10.20
CA ASN A 533 -8.61 26.94 10.44
C ASN A 533 -10.09 27.28 10.22
N GLU A 534 -10.61 28.23 10.97
CA GLU A 534 -11.92 28.81 10.71
C GLU A 534 -11.90 29.51 9.32
N VAL A 535 -12.92 29.27 8.49
CA VAL A 535 -13.08 29.88 7.15
C VAL A 535 -13.79 31.23 7.26
#